data_16f5b8bd4a2ed5fd28bb080c71968786
#
_entry.id   16f5b8bd4a2ed5fd28bb080c71968786
#
_cell.length_a   1.000
_cell.length_b   1.000
_cell.length_c   1.000
_cell.angle_alpha   90.00
_cell.angle_beta   90.00
_cell.angle_gamma   90.00
#
_symmetry.space_group_name_H-M   'P 1'
#
loop_
_entity.id
_entity.type
_entity.pdbx_description
1 polymer ?
#
loop_
_entity_poly.entity_id
_entity_poly.type
_entity_poly.pdbx_seq_one_letter_code
_entity_poly.pdbx_strand_id
1 'polypeptide(L)'
;MPFISSRGVSIHYEVEGDPAAPPLMLHHGWTSDIESWRDFGYVRALEERFRLIMIDARGHGLSDVPENSDDYDPELFVADVEAVLNAVGIESVIFWGYSMGAAIGFQLAVSTPGRIDRFIAGGMHPYGNSPGDDGARGPRPEANKGHFRASGRRDGGVHRGARTRSRRQARFEVTESFADIQRIRTGLCGRSMGRMGGRGRSRG
;
A
#
# COMPACT_ATOMS: atom_id res chain seq x y z
N MET A 1 -6.01 -10.00 19.38
CA MET A 1 -5.57 -10.02 17.98
C MET A 1 -6.81 -10.19 17.11
N PRO A 2 -7.17 -9.23 16.28
CA PRO A 2 -8.35 -9.33 15.43
C PRO A 2 -8.12 -10.19 14.18
N PHE A 3 -9.18 -10.90 13.80
CA PHE A 3 -9.23 -11.67 12.56
C PHE A 3 -10.46 -11.26 11.76
N ILE A 4 -10.38 -11.34 10.44
CA ILE A 4 -11.53 -11.16 9.54
C ILE A 4 -11.62 -12.32 8.56
N SER A 5 -12.82 -12.78 8.28
CA SER A 5 -13.02 -13.80 7.23
C SER A 5 -13.03 -13.13 5.85
N SER A 6 -12.16 -13.57 4.97
CA SER A 6 -12.09 -13.16 3.58
C SER A 6 -12.16 -14.39 2.67
N ARG A 7 -13.26 -14.55 1.93
CA ARG A 7 -13.47 -15.68 1.03
C ARG A 7 -13.27 -17.05 1.70
N GLY A 8 -13.66 -17.18 2.98
CA GLY A 8 -13.52 -18.41 3.76
C GLY A 8 -12.17 -18.62 4.44
N VAL A 9 -11.22 -17.72 4.24
CA VAL A 9 -9.90 -17.72 4.89
C VAL A 9 -9.91 -16.72 6.04
N SER A 10 -9.39 -17.10 7.21
CA SER A 10 -9.23 -16.23 8.38
C SER A 10 -7.96 -15.42 8.22
N ILE A 11 -8.09 -14.11 8.09
CA ILE A 11 -6.98 -13.17 7.90
C ILE A 11 -6.72 -12.43 9.20
N HIS A 12 -5.49 -12.54 9.70
CA HIS A 12 -5.01 -11.81 10.85
C HIS A 12 -4.60 -10.39 10.46
N TYR A 13 -4.97 -9.43 11.30
CA TYR A 13 -4.51 -8.05 11.14
C TYR A 13 -4.37 -7.37 12.50
N GLU A 14 -3.62 -6.29 12.54
CA GLU A 14 -3.47 -5.47 13.74
C GLU A 14 -3.61 -3.98 13.42
N VAL A 15 -4.05 -3.22 14.43
CA VAL A 15 -4.18 -1.77 14.32
C VAL A 15 -3.50 -1.12 15.50
N GLU A 16 -2.58 -0.19 15.23
CA GLU A 16 -1.84 0.57 16.23
C GLU A 16 -1.84 2.07 15.92
N GLY A 17 -1.53 2.89 16.91
CA GLY A 17 -1.49 4.34 16.80
C GLY A 17 -2.84 5.01 17.05
N ASP A 18 -2.88 6.35 16.88
CA ASP A 18 -4.07 7.16 17.12
C ASP A 18 -5.15 6.87 16.04
N PRO A 19 -6.37 6.48 16.43
CA PRO A 19 -7.48 6.29 15.50
C PRO A 19 -7.81 7.51 14.62
N ALA A 20 -7.48 8.73 15.08
CA ALA A 20 -7.69 9.97 14.34
C ALA A 20 -6.55 10.33 13.39
N ALA A 21 -5.41 9.64 13.48
CA ALA A 21 -4.27 9.87 12.61
C ALA A 21 -4.52 9.33 11.19
N PRO A 22 -3.79 9.83 10.16
CA PRO A 22 -3.89 9.32 8.80
C PRO A 22 -3.64 7.82 8.74
N PRO A 23 -4.51 7.03 8.06
CA PRO A 23 -4.35 5.59 8.00
C PRO A 23 -3.20 5.20 7.06
N LEU A 24 -2.34 4.31 7.54
CA LEU A 24 -1.22 3.72 6.81
C LEU A 24 -1.28 2.20 6.93
N MET A 25 -1.48 1.52 5.80
CA MET A 25 -1.40 0.06 5.75
C MET A 25 0.03 -0.39 5.47
N LEU A 26 0.50 -1.36 6.24
CA LEU A 26 1.79 -2.02 6.07
C LEU A 26 1.54 -3.47 5.63
N HIS A 27 2.01 -3.82 4.44
CA HIS A 27 1.88 -5.17 3.87
C HIS A 27 3.26 -5.78 3.64
N HIS A 28 3.56 -6.88 4.34
CA HIS A 28 4.87 -7.54 4.33
C HIS A 28 5.18 -8.27 3.01
N GLY A 29 6.41 -8.73 2.87
CA GLY A 29 6.89 -9.52 1.74
C GLY A 29 6.70 -11.03 1.92
N TRP A 30 7.07 -11.80 0.90
CA TRP A 30 7.08 -13.26 0.94
C TRP A 30 7.94 -13.76 2.13
N THR A 31 7.51 -14.83 2.78
CA THR A 31 8.16 -15.45 3.95
C THR A 31 8.30 -14.55 5.19
N SER A 32 7.53 -13.48 5.25
CA SER A 32 7.52 -12.52 6.34
C SER A 32 6.12 -12.44 6.97
N ASP A 33 5.95 -11.61 7.98
CA ASP A 33 4.72 -11.39 8.72
C ASP A 33 4.66 -9.96 9.30
N ILE A 34 3.64 -9.66 10.10
CA ILE A 34 3.50 -8.37 10.80
C ILE A 34 4.69 -8.07 11.68
N GLU A 35 5.25 -9.06 12.38
CA GLU A 35 6.36 -8.86 13.32
C GLU A 35 7.60 -8.28 12.64
N SER A 36 7.81 -8.55 11.36
CA SER A 36 8.93 -7.97 10.61
C SER A 36 8.91 -6.43 10.61
N TRP A 37 7.74 -5.80 10.60
CA TRP A 37 7.61 -4.35 10.68
C TRP A 37 8.03 -3.80 12.05
N ARG A 38 7.84 -4.58 13.12
CA ARG A 38 8.27 -4.26 14.48
C ARG A 38 9.78 -4.45 14.62
N ASP A 39 10.29 -5.59 14.19
CA ASP A 39 11.69 -5.98 14.28
C ASP A 39 12.61 -4.98 13.57
N PHE A 40 12.19 -4.50 12.41
CA PHE A 40 12.92 -3.45 11.67
C PHE A 40 12.66 -2.03 12.21
N GLY A 41 11.83 -1.86 13.25
CA GLY A 41 11.58 -0.59 13.91
C GLY A 41 10.63 0.35 13.19
N TYR A 42 9.92 -0.10 12.16
CA TYR A 42 8.99 0.74 11.42
C TYR A 42 7.77 1.13 12.25
N VAL A 43 7.17 0.18 12.99
CA VAL A 43 6.02 0.45 13.85
C VAL A 43 6.35 1.57 14.82
N ARG A 44 7.44 1.42 15.59
CA ARG A 44 7.92 2.44 16.54
C ARG A 44 8.18 3.81 15.92
N ALA A 45 8.62 3.85 14.66
CA ALA A 45 8.93 5.09 13.97
C ALA A 45 7.69 5.82 13.43
N LEU A 46 6.57 5.11 13.27
CA LEU A 46 5.39 5.58 12.55
C LEU A 46 4.14 5.72 13.43
N GLU A 47 4.01 4.95 14.51
CA GLU A 47 2.82 4.86 15.37
C GLU A 47 2.36 6.19 15.97
N GLU A 48 3.30 7.12 16.24
CA GLU A 48 2.97 8.46 16.75
C GLU A 48 2.31 9.37 15.71
N ARG A 49 2.39 9.00 14.41
CA ARG A 49 1.99 9.87 13.29
C ARG A 49 0.91 9.28 12.41
N PHE A 50 0.73 7.97 12.46
CA PHE A 50 -0.19 7.23 11.62
C PHE A 50 -1.01 6.25 12.44
N ARG A 51 -2.25 6.03 12.00
CA ARG A 51 -3.01 4.84 12.37
C ARG A 51 -2.50 3.71 11.49
N LEU A 52 -1.68 2.84 12.05
CA LEU A 52 -1.08 1.71 11.37
C LEU A 52 -2.10 0.57 11.26
N ILE A 53 -2.29 0.03 10.06
CA ILE A 53 -3.04 -1.18 9.80
C ILE A 53 -2.04 -2.18 9.22
N MET A 54 -1.81 -3.27 9.92
CA MET A 54 -0.86 -4.31 9.52
C MET A 54 -1.63 -5.59 9.24
N ILE A 55 -1.24 -6.33 8.22
CA ILE A 55 -1.91 -7.55 7.78
C ILE A 55 -0.90 -8.68 7.63
N ASP A 56 -1.23 -9.86 8.13
CA ASP A 56 -0.62 -11.10 7.70
C ASP A 56 -1.33 -11.59 6.44
N ALA A 57 -0.61 -11.70 5.35
CA ALA A 57 -1.17 -12.24 4.11
C ALA A 57 -1.62 -13.69 4.32
N ARG A 58 -2.63 -14.14 3.56
CA ARG A 58 -2.98 -15.57 3.54
C ARG A 58 -1.74 -16.43 3.35
N GLY A 59 -1.63 -17.52 4.10
CA GLY A 59 -0.45 -18.39 4.10
C GLY A 59 0.74 -17.87 4.90
N HIS A 60 0.60 -16.76 5.65
CA HIS A 60 1.69 -16.14 6.43
C HIS A 60 1.22 -15.77 7.83
N GLY A 61 2.19 -15.62 8.75
CA GLY A 61 1.98 -15.17 10.11
C GLY A 61 0.92 -15.98 10.84
N LEU A 62 -0.11 -15.30 11.36
CA LEU A 62 -1.24 -15.93 12.05
C LEU A 62 -2.48 -16.11 11.16
N SER A 63 -2.42 -15.72 9.89
CA SER A 63 -3.49 -15.99 8.93
C SER A 63 -3.54 -17.47 8.56
N ASP A 64 -4.74 -17.94 8.16
CA ASP A 64 -4.91 -19.31 7.68
C ASP A 64 -4.00 -19.61 6.48
N VAL A 65 -3.63 -20.89 6.37
CA VAL A 65 -2.81 -21.44 5.29
C VAL A 65 -3.65 -22.36 4.43
N PRO A 66 -4.31 -21.85 3.38
CA PRO A 66 -5.08 -22.68 2.45
C PRO A 66 -4.22 -23.76 1.77
N GLU A 67 -4.80 -24.95 1.54
CA GLU A 67 -4.07 -26.06 0.92
C GLU A 67 -4.08 -26.03 -0.61
N ASN A 68 -5.08 -25.36 -1.22
CA ASN A 68 -5.19 -25.33 -2.67
C ASN A 68 -4.43 -24.15 -3.26
N SER A 69 -3.73 -24.38 -4.37
CA SER A 69 -3.01 -23.32 -5.08
C SER A 69 -3.92 -22.18 -5.56
N ASP A 70 -5.15 -22.50 -5.94
CA ASP A 70 -6.14 -21.53 -6.44
C ASP A 70 -6.56 -20.53 -5.34
N ASP A 71 -6.38 -20.88 -4.07
CA ASP A 71 -6.61 -19.97 -2.93
C ASP A 71 -5.54 -18.88 -2.79
N TYR A 72 -4.51 -18.90 -3.63
CA TYR A 72 -3.43 -17.91 -3.67
C TYR A 72 -3.45 -17.04 -4.94
N ASP A 73 -4.56 -17.01 -5.65
CA ASP A 73 -4.73 -16.10 -6.77
C ASP A 73 -4.59 -14.63 -6.35
N PRO A 74 -3.92 -13.78 -7.14
CA PRO A 74 -3.66 -12.38 -6.80
C PRO A 74 -4.92 -11.58 -6.41
N GLU A 75 -6.06 -11.90 -7.00
CA GLU A 75 -7.35 -11.25 -6.69
C GLU A 75 -7.83 -11.55 -5.26
N LEU A 76 -7.46 -12.69 -4.70
CA LEU A 76 -7.82 -13.07 -3.34
C LEU A 76 -7.00 -12.30 -2.29
N PHE A 77 -5.74 -12.02 -2.56
CA PHE A 77 -4.93 -11.14 -1.69
C PHE A 77 -5.49 -9.71 -1.68
N VAL A 78 -5.97 -9.22 -2.81
CA VAL A 78 -6.65 -7.92 -2.88
C VAL A 78 -7.93 -7.94 -2.06
N ALA A 79 -8.73 -9.00 -2.16
CA ALA A 79 -9.94 -9.16 -1.37
C ALA A 79 -9.65 -9.18 0.15
N ASP A 80 -8.52 -9.75 0.57
CA ASP A 80 -8.10 -9.74 1.98
C ASP A 80 -7.83 -8.32 2.48
N VAL A 81 -7.06 -7.55 1.69
CA VAL A 81 -6.80 -6.13 1.99
C VAL A 81 -8.10 -5.35 2.09
N GLU A 82 -9.02 -5.52 1.14
CA GLU A 82 -10.32 -4.86 1.16
C GLU A 82 -11.17 -5.26 2.37
N ALA A 83 -11.15 -6.55 2.74
CA ALA A 83 -11.86 -7.05 3.92
C ALA A 83 -11.33 -6.39 5.20
N VAL A 84 -10.00 -6.29 5.36
CA VAL A 84 -9.39 -5.61 6.51
C VAL A 84 -9.76 -4.13 6.52
N LEU A 85 -9.61 -3.40 5.41
CA LEU A 85 -9.95 -1.97 5.34
C LEU A 85 -11.43 -1.72 5.67
N ASN A 86 -12.32 -2.59 5.20
CA ASN A 86 -13.75 -2.52 5.52
C ASN A 86 -14.02 -2.79 7.01
N ALA A 87 -13.35 -3.79 7.60
CA ALA A 87 -13.50 -4.12 9.01
C ALA A 87 -13.06 -2.98 9.94
N VAL A 88 -12.03 -2.22 9.54
CA VAL A 88 -11.53 -1.07 10.33
C VAL A 88 -12.21 0.25 9.96
N GLY A 89 -13.18 0.25 9.02
CA GLY A 89 -13.97 1.40 8.60
C GLY A 89 -13.19 2.44 7.81
N ILE A 90 -12.18 2.01 7.02
CA ILE A 90 -11.32 2.89 6.23
C ILE A 90 -11.68 2.77 4.75
N GLU A 91 -12.03 3.92 4.13
CA GLU A 91 -12.38 4.00 2.71
C GLU A 91 -11.12 3.98 1.84
N SER A 92 -10.11 4.78 2.19
CA SER A 92 -8.84 4.85 1.48
C SER A 92 -7.66 4.98 2.45
N VAL A 93 -6.48 4.52 2.04
CA VAL A 93 -5.31 4.38 2.89
C VAL A 93 -4.04 4.79 2.15
N ILE A 94 -3.04 5.26 2.90
CA ILE A 94 -1.66 5.23 2.42
C ILE A 94 -1.22 3.76 2.48
N PHE A 95 -0.87 3.16 1.34
CA PHE A 95 -0.49 1.75 1.28
C PHE A 95 1.03 1.63 1.13
N TRP A 96 1.66 0.91 2.03
CA TRP A 96 3.08 0.58 1.96
C TRP A 96 3.25 -0.94 1.87
N GLY A 97 3.63 -1.41 0.70
CA GLY A 97 3.93 -2.82 0.45
C GLY A 97 5.42 -3.05 0.23
N TYR A 98 5.92 -4.16 0.76
CA TYR A 98 7.27 -4.62 0.49
C TYR A 98 7.24 -5.90 -0.34
N SER A 99 7.99 -5.96 -1.45
CA SER A 99 8.09 -7.14 -2.34
C SER A 99 6.71 -7.69 -2.73
N MET A 100 6.30 -8.86 -2.24
CA MET A 100 4.96 -9.42 -2.44
C MET A 100 3.85 -8.40 -2.06
N GLY A 101 3.97 -7.73 -0.93
CA GLY A 101 3.01 -6.70 -0.51
C GLY A 101 2.93 -5.54 -1.49
N ALA A 102 4.04 -5.17 -2.14
CA ALA A 102 4.02 -4.17 -3.20
C ALA A 102 3.30 -4.68 -4.46
N ALA A 103 3.50 -5.94 -4.84
CA ALA A 103 2.75 -6.53 -5.95
C ALA A 103 1.24 -6.53 -5.71
N ILE A 104 0.82 -6.87 -4.49
CA ILE A 104 -0.59 -6.80 -4.06
C ILE A 104 -1.11 -5.35 -4.10
N GLY A 105 -0.32 -4.38 -3.63
CA GLY A 105 -0.66 -2.96 -3.71
C GLY A 105 -0.82 -2.45 -5.15
N PHE A 106 0.01 -2.89 -6.09
CA PHE A 106 -0.19 -2.59 -7.53
C PHE A 106 -1.48 -3.17 -8.05
N GLN A 107 -1.80 -4.42 -7.68
CA GLN A 107 -3.06 -5.05 -8.09
C GLN A 107 -4.27 -4.31 -7.51
N LEU A 108 -4.25 -3.96 -6.22
CA LEU A 108 -5.28 -3.16 -5.57
C LEU A 108 -5.47 -1.80 -6.24
N ALA A 109 -4.37 -1.11 -6.59
CA ALA A 109 -4.42 0.18 -7.28
C ALA A 109 -5.08 0.12 -8.66
N VAL A 110 -4.96 -1.01 -9.34
CA VAL A 110 -5.58 -1.24 -10.66
C VAL A 110 -7.03 -1.66 -10.53
N SER A 111 -7.34 -2.60 -9.62
CA SER A 111 -8.69 -3.16 -9.47
C SER A 111 -9.63 -2.21 -8.74
N THR A 112 -9.14 -1.53 -7.71
CA THR A 112 -9.96 -0.65 -6.84
C THR A 112 -9.21 0.66 -6.54
N PRO A 113 -9.02 1.55 -7.53
CA PRO A 113 -8.13 2.72 -7.42
C PRO A 113 -8.56 3.72 -6.35
N GLY A 114 -9.81 3.67 -5.88
CA GLY A 114 -10.31 4.53 -4.79
C GLY A 114 -9.83 4.10 -3.39
N ARG A 115 -9.22 2.92 -3.23
CA ARG A 115 -8.78 2.39 -1.92
C ARG A 115 -7.37 2.87 -1.53
N ILE A 116 -6.62 3.45 -2.46
CA ILE A 116 -5.27 3.94 -2.21
C ILE A 116 -5.19 5.43 -2.46
N ASP A 117 -4.84 6.21 -1.43
CA ASP A 117 -4.53 7.64 -1.55
C ASP A 117 -3.09 7.88 -2.02
N ARG A 118 -2.16 7.11 -1.45
CA ARG A 118 -0.73 7.12 -1.79
C ARG A 118 -0.19 5.70 -1.72
N PHE A 119 0.79 5.39 -2.56
CA PHE A 119 1.40 4.08 -2.59
C PHE A 119 2.92 4.17 -2.45
N ILE A 120 3.47 3.40 -1.52
CA ILE A 120 4.90 3.20 -1.31
C ILE A 120 5.20 1.75 -1.66
N ALA A 121 5.98 1.54 -2.73
CA ALA A 121 6.42 0.21 -3.15
C ALA A 121 7.90 0.03 -2.80
N GLY A 122 8.19 -0.94 -1.94
CA GLY A 122 9.54 -1.33 -1.58
C GLY A 122 9.89 -2.69 -2.18
N GLY A 123 11.11 -2.84 -2.73
CA GLY A 123 11.61 -4.13 -3.21
C GLY A 123 10.86 -4.76 -4.38
N MET A 124 10.06 -3.98 -5.11
CA MET A 124 9.29 -4.43 -6.27
C MET A 124 9.05 -3.28 -7.22
N HIS A 125 9.24 -3.52 -8.51
CA HIS A 125 8.92 -2.59 -9.59
C HIS A 125 7.56 -2.96 -10.22
N PRO A 126 6.72 -2.01 -10.66
CA PRO A 126 5.39 -2.27 -11.23
C PRO A 126 5.41 -3.18 -12.47
N TYR A 127 6.53 -3.28 -13.14
CA TYR A 127 6.72 -4.14 -14.33
C TYR A 127 7.41 -5.48 -14.02
N GLY A 128 7.56 -5.84 -12.74
CA GLY A 128 8.25 -7.03 -12.28
C GLY A 128 9.77 -6.90 -12.32
N ASN A 129 10.45 -7.76 -11.56
CA ASN A 129 11.92 -7.89 -11.59
C ASN A 129 12.29 -8.88 -12.70
N SER A 130 12.48 -8.43 -13.92
CA SER A 130 13.06 -9.28 -14.96
C SER A 130 14.57 -9.42 -14.72
N PRO A 131 15.12 -10.66 -14.67
CA PRO A 131 16.56 -10.85 -14.64
C PRO A 131 17.22 -10.15 -15.85
N GLY A 132 18.06 -9.14 -15.59
CA GLY A 132 18.72 -8.35 -16.62
C GLY A 132 18.12 -6.97 -16.88
N ASP A 133 17.13 -6.53 -16.12
CA ASP A 133 16.65 -5.15 -16.13
C ASP A 133 17.55 -4.30 -15.22
N ASP A 134 18.57 -3.73 -15.81
CA ASP A 134 19.58 -2.86 -15.15
C ASP A 134 19.05 -1.44 -14.87
N GLY A 135 17.73 -1.26 -14.82
CA GLY A 135 17.09 0.03 -14.46
C GLY A 135 17.25 1.15 -15.48
N ALA A 136 17.98 0.90 -16.59
CA ALA A 136 18.34 1.93 -17.58
C ALA A 136 17.38 1.99 -18.78
N ARG A 137 16.37 1.11 -18.84
CA ARG A 137 15.43 1.08 -19.98
C ARG A 137 14.02 1.25 -19.47
N GLY A 138 13.39 2.30 -19.93
CA GLY A 138 11.95 2.53 -19.70
C GLY A 138 11.09 1.32 -20.14
N PRO A 139 9.80 1.28 -19.75
CA PRO A 139 8.95 0.12 -19.88
C PRO A 139 8.95 -0.43 -21.32
N ARG A 140 9.32 -1.70 -21.49
CA ARG A 140 9.11 -2.42 -22.75
C ARG A 140 7.64 -2.79 -22.84
N PRO A 141 6.87 -2.31 -23.81
CA PRO A 141 5.42 -2.54 -23.89
C PRO A 141 5.02 -4.01 -24.10
N GLU A 142 5.97 -4.91 -24.41
CA GLU A 142 5.67 -6.26 -24.87
C GLU A 142 6.02 -7.39 -23.88
N ALA A 143 6.77 -7.14 -22.80
CA ALA A 143 7.30 -8.22 -21.96
C ALA A 143 6.31 -8.79 -20.94
N ASN A 144 5.15 -8.17 -20.73
CA ASN A 144 4.21 -8.55 -19.64
C ASN A 144 2.85 -9.09 -20.13
N LYS A 145 2.83 -9.79 -21.30
CA LYS A 145 1.58 -10.42 -21.78
C LYS A 145 1.19 -11.70 -21.05
N GLY A 146 1.96 -12.14 -20.05
CA GLY A 146 1.79 -13.45 -19.42
C GLY A 146 1.29 -13.51 -17.98
N HIS A 147 1.38 -12.44 -17.20
CA HIS A 147 1.10 -12.51 -15.76
C HIS A 147 0.05 -11.55 -15.22
N PHE A 148 -0.48 -10.65 -16.05
CA PHE A 148 -1.61 -9.79 -15.68
C PHE A 148 -2.68 -9.81 -16.75
N ARG A 149 -3.54 -10.85 -16.76
CA ARG A 149 -4.79 -10.80 -17.51
C ARG A 149 -5.79 -9.97 -16.71
N ALA A 150 -5.96 -8.71 -17.10
CA ALA A 150 -7.17 -7.98 -16.78
C ALA A 150 -8.33 -8.64 -17.54
N SER A 151 -9.20 -9.38 -16.85
CA SER A 151 -10.46 -9.86 -17.41
C SER A 151 -11.47 -8.73 -17.47
N GLY A 152 -11.26 -7.78 -18.38
CA GLY A 152 -12.25 -6.76 -18.74
C GLY A 152 -13.15 -7.28 -19.83
N ARG A 153 -14.32 -7.81 -19.53
CA ARG A 153 -15.41 -7.98 -20.51
C ARG A 153 -15.85 -6.58 -20.97
N ARG A 154 -15.72 -6.34 -22.27
CA ARG A 154 -16.38 -5.23 -22.93
C ARG A 154 -17.82 -5.65 -23.20
N ASP A 155 -18.75 -5.08 -22.48
CA ASP A 155 -20.12 -5.01 -22.93
C ASP A 155 -20.45 -3.55 -23.20
N GLY A 156 -20.81 -3.29 -24.47
CA GLY A 156 -21.24 -1.99 -24.94
C GLY A 156 -22.64 -1.66 -24.41
N GLY A 157 -22.73 -0.56 -23.70
CA GLY A 157 -23.99 0.01 -23.26
C GLY A 157 -23.86 1.51 -23.10
N VAL A 158 -24.41 2.23 -24.07
CA VAL A 158 -24.54 3.70 -24.05
C VAL A 158 -25.57 4.09 -23.02
N HIS A 159 -25.16 4.75 -21.92
CA HIS A 159 -26.05 5.55 -21.10
C HIS A 159 -25.46 6.92 -20.81
N ARG A 160 -26.17 7.96 -21.23
CA ARG A 160 -25.92 9.38 -20.98
C ARG A 160 -26.20 9.71 -19.52
N GLY A 161 -25.29 10.46 -18.90
CA GLY A 161 -25.61 11.47 -17.89
C GLY A 161 -25.50 11.01 -16.44
N ALA A 162 -24.30 11.11 -15.85
CA ALA A 162 -24.13 11.35 -14.42
C ALA A 162 -22.86 12.18 -14.19
N ARG A 163 -22.98 13.19 -13.34
CA ARG A 163 -21.97 14.20 -13.02
C ARG A 163 -20.66 13.54 -12.55
N THR A 164 -19.57 13.88 -13.20
CA THR A 164 -18.21 13.43 -12.88
C THR A 164 -17.80 13.91 -11.50
N ARG A 165 -17.78 13.00 -10.51
CA ARG A 165 -16.91 13.18 -9.35
C ARG A 165 -15.48 13.12 -9.87
N SER A 166 -14.70 14.16 -9.60
CA SER A 166 -13.27 14.22 -9.88
C SER A 166 -12.59 12.95 -9.38
N ARG A 167 -12.06 12.15 -10.30
CA ARG A 167 -11.23 10.99 -9.97
C ARG A 167 -9.98 11.53 -9.28
N ARG A 168 -9.84 11.33 -7.96
CA ARG A 168 -8.57 11.51 -7.29
C ARG A 168 -7.60 10.48 -7.89
N GLN A 169 -6.61 10.96 -8.60
CA GLN A 169 -5.57 10.14 -9.18
C GLN A 169 -4.60 9.80 -8.04
N ALA A 170 -4.45 8.51 -7.71
CA ALA A 170 -3.51 8.05 -6.70
C ALA A 170 -2.07 8.50 -7.07
N ARG A 171 -1.34 9.05 -6.11
CA ARG A 171 0.05 9.42 -6.30
C ARG A 171 0.93 8.22 -5.97
N PHE A 172 1.67 7.73 -6.96
CA PHE A 172 2.62 6.64 -6.81
C PHE A 172 4.01 7.19 -6.48
N GLU A 173 4.57 6.77 -5.35
CA GLU A 173 5.97 6.98 -5.01
C GLU A 173 6.65 5.61 -4.93
N VAL A 174 7.50 5.30 -5.90
CA VAL A 174 8.28 4.06 -5.92
C VAL A 174 9.60 4.35 -5.23
N THR A 175 9.89 3.69 -4.12
CA THR A 175 11.17 3.79 -3.41
C THR A 175 11.95 2.51 -3.59
N GLU A 176 13.14 2.61 -4.19
CA GLU A 176 13.98 1.45 -4.52
C GLU A 176 14.97 1.07 -3.41
N SER A 177 15.18 1.92 -2.40
CA SER A 177 16.16 1.66 -1.35
C SER A 177 15.72 2.11 0.04
N PHE A 178 16.30 1.48 1.06
CA PHE A 178 16.15 1.86 2.47
C PHE A 178 16.56 3.33 2.72
N ALA A 179 17.52 3.86 1.96
CA ALA A 179 17.96 5.26 2.05
C ALA A 179 16.86 6.25 1.59
N ASP A 180 16.04 5.87 0.62
CA ASP A 180 14.94 6.71 0.13
C ASP A 180 13.78 6.74 1.12
N ILE A 181 13.55 5.64 1.82
CA ILE A 181 12.60 5.56 2.94
C ILE A 181 13.01 6.52 4.07
N GLN A 182 14.31 6.60 4.39
CA GLN A 182 14.84 7.54 5.39
C GLN A 182 14.67 9.00 4.95
N ARG A 183 14.77 9.31 3.66
CA ARG A 183 14.53 10.67 3.11
C ARG A 183 13.08 11.09 3.21
N ILE A 184 12.13 10.16 3.01
CA ILE A 184 10.70 10.43 3.24
C ILE A 184 10.47 10.80 4.71
N ARG A 185 11.13 10.11 5.65
CA ARG A 185 11.11 10.44 7.07
C ARG A 185 11.57 11.87 7.37
N THR A 186 12.62 12.35 6.72
CA THR A 186 13.18 13.70 6.91
C THR A 186 12.40 14.78 6.13
N GLY A 187 11.91 14.47 4.94
CA GLY A 187 11.15 15.40 4.09
C GLY A 187 9.76 15.74 4.63
N LEU A 188 9.13 14.82 5.37
CA LEU A 188 7.86 15.07 6.07
C LEU A 188 8.04 15.95 7.31
N CYS A 189 9.25 16.02 7.89
CA CYS A 189 9.57 16.86 9.03
C CYS A 189 9.84 18.33 8.66
N GLY A 190 10.15 18.63 7.39
CA GLY A 190 10.66 19.94 6.95
C GLY A 190 9.62 21.04 6.69
N ARG A 191 8.31 20.81 6.82
CA ARG A 191 7.30 21.83 6.47
C ARG A 191 6.61 22.53 7.65
N SER A 192 7.06 22.37 8.88
CA SER A 192 6.40 22.97 10.05
C SER A 192 7.21 24.07 10.77
N MET A 193 8.32 24.56 10.26
CA MET A 193 9.02 25.71 10.85
C MET A 193 9.22 26.83 9.82
N GLY A 194 8.14 27.51 9.47
CA GLY A 194 8.11 28.73 8.68
C GLY A 194 7.88 29.95 9.54
N ARG A 195 8.97 30.66 9.90
CA ARG A 195 9.06 32.10 10.18
C ARG A 195 8.10 32.68 11.23
N MET A 196 8.56 32.77 12.46
CA MET A 196 8.26 33.94 13.30
C MET A 196 9.45 34.92 13.21
N GLY A 197 9.31 35.90 12.32
CA GLY A 197 10.24 37.00 12.18
C GLY A 197 10.06 38.01 13.31
N GLY A 198 10.98 38.05 14.26
CA GLY A 198 11.10 39.10 15.23
C GLY A 198 11.49 40.43 14.58
N ARG A 199 10.62 41.43 14.59
CA ARG A 199 10.98 42.83 14.30
C ARG A 199 11.59 43.40 15.58
N GLY A 200 12.90 43.48 15.67
CA GLY A 200 13.63 44.31 16.62
C GLY A 200 13.56 45.77 16.19
N ARG A 201 12.94 46.63 16.98
CA ARG A 201 13.05 48.09 16.84
C ARG A 201 14.31 48.48 17.57
N SER A 202 15.26 49.10 16.89
CA SER A 202 16.31 49.90 17.45
C SER A 202 15.77 51.34 17.68
N ARG A 203 15.85 51.83 18.88
CA ARG A 203 15.89 53.24 19.20
C ARG A 203 17.21 53.49 19.92
N GLY A 204 17.87 54.53 19.53
CA GLY A 204 19.04 55.12 20.13
C GLY A 204 19.70 56.01 19.12
#